data_37b647c343360d2c4ddd6c6d2e796a5c
#
_entry.id   37b647c343360d2c4ddd6c6d2e796a5c
#
_cell.length_a   1.000
_cell.length_b   1.000
_cell.length_c   1.000
_cell.angle_alpha   90.00
_cell.angle_beta   90.00
_cell.angle_gamma   90.00
#
_symmetry.space_group_name_H-M   'P 1'
#
loop_
_entity.id
_entity.type
_entity.pdbx_description
1 polymer ?
#
loop_
_entity_poly.entity_id
_entity_poly.type
_entity_poly.pdbx_seq_one_letter_code
_entity_poly.pdbx_strand_id
1 'polypeptide(L)'
;IDSRETSDLSEFIISEASKLNLPTEKKWLEIGDYVYQDVCFEAKSSIDFLQSVLNGRLWNQVDNMDRHYEYSIVIIHGSLHQVMAYPKYVNLDINPKLLTHKFYGAIGRLTLDTDCKVFWVESAQKAAKIVTTICKMRPVKRSVIQPTLLKRITTDDLRLDMLCTIKGVSKSKAKKIIDRYGSVMEVGESNVNELSSIDGIGPTIAKRIIDTLNSEDKVVV
;
A
#
# COMPACT_ATOMS: atom_id res chain seq x y z
N ILE A 1 4.22 -1.91 14.31
CA ILE A 1 3.56 -3.21 14.03
C ILE A 1 2.08 -2.94 13.86
N ASP A 2 1.45 -3.48 12.79
CA ASP A 2 0.01 -3.38 12.62
C ASP A 2 -0.72 -4.06 13.79
N SER A 3 -1.68 -3.38 14.37
CA SER A 3 -2.47 -3.91 15.50
C SER A 3 -3.32 -5.13 15.11
N ARG A 4 -3.59 -5.34 13.83
CA ARG A 4 -4.30 -6.49 13.26
C ARG A 4 -3.41 -7.72 13.10
N GLU A 5 -2.07 -7.52 13.18
CA GLU A 5 -1.11 -8.61 13.01
C GLU A 5 -1.04 -9.47 14.28
N THR A 6 -1.54 -10.69 14.19
CA THR A 6 -1.65 -11.66 15.30
C THR A 6 -0.79 -12.91 15.08
N SER A 7 0.07 -12.90 14.06
CA SER A 7 0.94 -14.04 13.75
C SER A 7 2.07 -14.21 14.77
N ASP A 8 2.60 -15.43 14.87
CA ASP A 8 3.80 -15.72 15.66
C ASP A 8 4.99 -14.84 15.28
N LEU A 9 5.05 -14.39 14.03
CA LEU A 9 6.10 -13.50 13.55
C LEU A 9 6.11 -12.18 14.33
N SER A 10 4.96 -11.63 14.65
CA SER A 10 4.84 -10.42 15.47
C SER A 10 5.51 -10.58 16.84
N GLU A 11 5.29 -11.71 17.50
CA GLU A 11 5.92 -12.05 18.78
C GLU A 11 7.44 -12.18 18.67
N PHE A 12 7.91 -12.86 17.62
CA PHE A 12 9.35 -12.98 17.34
C PHE A 12 10.00 -11.62 17.06
N ILE A 13 9.33 -10.74 16.31
CA ILE A 13 9.83 -9.38 16.04
C ILE A 13 9.95 -8.59 17.35
N ILE A 14 8.95 -8.62 18.23
CA ILE A 14 8.99 -7.93 19.52
C ILE A 14 10.16 -8.45 20.37
N SER A 15 10.33 -9.79 20.43
CA SER A 15 11.43 -10.42 21.16
C SER A 15 12.81 -10.02 20.62
N GLU A 16 13.01 -10.09 19.31
CA GLU A 16 14.29 -9.71 18.68
C GLU A 16 14.56 -8.20 18.77
N ALA A 17 13.54 -7.36 18.62
CA ALA A 17 13.64 -5.90 18.78
C ALA A 17 14.08 -5.52 20.19
N SER A 18 13.53 -6.17 21.22
CA SER A 18 13.94 -5.97 22.61
C SER A 18 15.43 -6.25 22.83
N LYS A 19 15.96 -7.34 22.26
CA LYS A 19 17.40 -7.66 22.32
C LYS A 19 18.30 -6.61 21.67
N LEU A 20 17.78 -5.88 20.69
CA LEU A 20 18.49 -4.86 19.94
C LEU A 20 18.22 -3.43 20.47
N ASN A 21 17.46 -3.30 21.54
CA ASN A 21 16.97 -2.01 22.10
C ASN A 21 16.23 -1.17 21.04
N LEU A 22 15.45 -1.80 20.19
CA LEU A 22 14.57 -1.14 19.23
C LEU A 22 13.18 -0.95 19.88
N PRO A 23 12.60 0.27 19.83
CA PRO A 23 11.25 0.49 20.32
C PRO A 23 10.23 -0.24 19.46
N THR A 24 9.21 -0.83 20.10
CA THR A 24 8.08 -1.48 19.42
C THR A 24 6.77 -0.90 19.90
N GLU A 25 5.86 -0.65 18.97
CA GLU A 25 4.51 -0.19 19.22
C GLU A 25 3.54 -0.94 18.32
N LYS A 26 2.40 -1.39 18.87
CA LYS A 26 1.29 -1.92 18.08
C LYS A 26 0.30 -0.79 17.84
N LYS A 27 0.03 -0.46 16.58
CA LYS A 27 -0.98 0.52 16.17
C LYS A 27 -1.55 0.15 14.80
N TRP A 28 -2.70 0.66 14.50
CA TRP A 28 -3.29 0.44 13.19
C TRP A 28 -2.42 1.07 12.08
N LEU A 29 -2.07 0.27 11.08
CA LEU A 29 -1.31 0.69 9.91
C LEU A 29 -2.21 0.67 8.67
N GLU A 30 -2.16 1.73 7.87
CA GLU A 30 -2.85 1.78 6.57
C GLU A 30 -2.20 0.84 5.56
N ILE A 31 -0.88 0.73 5.57
CA ILE A 31 -0.06 0.00 4.61
C ILE A 31 1.00 -0.81 5.34
N GLY A 32 1.11 -2.08 4.94
CA GLY A 32 2.12 -3.01 5.45
C GLY A 32 1.83 -3.57 6.83
N ASP A 33 2.56 -4.61 7.20
CA ASP A 33 2.42 -5.28 8.49
C ASP A 33 3.36 -4.70 9.54
N TYR A 34 4.53 -4.24 9.11
CA TYR A 34 5.56 -3.63 9.96
C TYR A 34 6.14 -2.40 9.28
N VAL A 35 6.31 -1.33 10.04
CA VAL A 35 6.88 -0.08 9.55
C VAL A 35 7.94 0.43 10.51
N TYR A 36 9.07 0.84 9.98
CA TYR A 36 10.13 1.51 10.73
C TYR A 36 10.72 2.62 9.88
N GLN A 37 10.51 3.87 10.28
CA GLN A 37 10.91 5.06 9.52
C GLN A 37 10.37 5.04 8.08
N ASP A 38 11.25 4.99 7.10
CA ASP A 38 10.99 4.98 5.67
C ASP A 38 10.91 3.56 5.05
N VAL A 39 10.95 2.53 5.90
CA VAL A 39 10.90 1.12 5.49
C VAL A 39 9.55 0.50 5.85
N CYS A 40 8.88 -0.06 4.87
CA CYS A 40 7.64 -0.83 5.03
C CYS A 40 7.89 -2.31 4.72
N PHE A 41 7.37 -3.18 5.57
CA PHE A 41 7.46 -4.62 5.40
C PHE A 41 6.07 -5.23 5.27
N GLU A 42 5.92 -6.10 4.31
CA GLU A 42 4.81 -7.05 4.16
C GLU A 42 5.36 -8.45 4.38
N ALA A 43 4.85 -9.16 5.37
CA ALA A 43 5.35 -10.49 5.74
C ALA A 43 4.30 -11.55 5.49
N LYS A 44 4.69 -12.63 4.83
CA LYS A 44 3.77 -13.72 4.49
C LYS A 44 4.40 -15.07 4.72
N SER A 45 3.61 -16.00 5.23
CA SER A 45 3.98 -17.41 5.11
C SER A 45 4.08 -17.80 3.62
N SER A 46 4.84 -18.83 3.29
CA SER A 46 4.94 -19.32 1.91
C SER A 46 3.57 -19.68 1.31
N ILE A 47 2.65 -20.18 2.13
CA ILE A 47 1.27 -20.49 1.74
C ILE A 47 0.48 -19.22 1.44
N ASP A 48 0.48 -18.24 2.37
CA ASP A 48 -0.24 -16.97 2.20
C ASP A 48 0.33 -16.14 1.06
N PHE A 49 1.65 -16.21 0.85
CA PHE A 49 2.29 -15.59 -0.31
C PHE A 49 1.68 -16.11 -1.61
N LEU A 50 1.67 -17.44 -1.81
CA LEU A 50 1.09 -18.01 -3.03
C LEU A 50 -0.40 -17.71 -3.15
N GLN A 51 -1.16 -17.76 -2.06
CA GLN A 51 -2.58 -17.40 -2.08
C GLN A 51 -2.80 -15.94 -2.49
N SER A 52 -1.99 -15.02 -1.98
CA SER A 52 -2.07 -13.60 -2.33
C SER A 52 -1.63 -13.31 -3.77
N VAL A 53 -0.74 -14.11 -4.33
CA VAL A 53 -0.40 -14.09 -5.77
C VAL A 53 -1.59 -14.52 -6.61
N LEU A 54 -2.22 -15.66 -6.26
CA LEU A 54 -3.31 -16.25 -7.04
C LEU A 54 -4.57 -15.39 -7.05
N ASN A 55 -4.86 -14.66 -5.96
CA ASN A 55 -6.01 -13.77 -5.86
C ASN A 55 -5.72 -12.30 -6.22
N GLY A 56 -4.48 -11.99 -6.62
CA GLY A 56 -4.05 -10.66 -7.04
C GLY A 56 -3.78 -9.66 -5.91
N ARG A 57 -4.02 -10.03 -4.64
CA ARG A 57 -3.87 -9.11 -3.50
C ARG A 57 -2.45 -8.61 -3.31
N LEU A 58 -1.45 -9.47 -3.55
CA LEU A 58 -0.05 -9.12 -3.37
C LEU A 58 0.36 -7.88 -4.18
N TRP A 59 -0.09 -7.80 -5.42
CA TRP A 59 0.28 -6.72 -6.34
C TRP A 59 -0.23 -5.36 -5.87
N ASN A 60 -1.47 -5.31 -5.36
CA ASN A 60 -2.03 -4.10 -4.79
C ASN A 60 -1.31 -3.67 -3.50
N GLN A 61 -0.91 -4.64 -2.65
CA GLN A 61 -0.15 -4.37 -1.43
C GLN A 61 1.22 -3.76 -1.77
N VAL A 62 1.95 -4.38 -2.70
CA VAL A 62 3.27 -3.90 -3.12
C VAL A 62 3.19 -2.53 -3.81
N ASP A 63 2.24 -2.32 -4.71
CA ASP A 63 2.03 -1.03 -5.35
C ASP A 63 1.76 0.09 -4.33
N ASN A 64 0.96 -0.20 -3.30
CA ASN A 64 0.75 0.76 -2.22
C ASN A 64 2.01 1.04 -1.40
N MET A 65 2.82 0.02 -1.11
CA MET A 65 4.08 0.19 -0.38
C MET A 65 5.07 1.03 -1.20
N ASP A 66 5.28 0.70 -2.47
CA ASP A 66 6.24 1.39 -3.36
C ASP A 66 5.89 2.88 -3.57
N ARG A 67 4.61 3.21 -3.49
CA ARG A 67 4.16 4.61 -3.64
C ARG A 67 4.32 5.47 -2.38
N HIS A 68 4.42 4.84 -1.21
CA HIS A 68 4.32 5.56 0.06
C HIS A 68 5.59 5.46 0.92
N TYR A 69 6.46 4.52 0.63
CA TYR A 69 7.70 4.31 1.39
C TYR A 69 8.91 4.31 0.47
N GLU A 70 10.04 4.77 0.99
CA GLU A 70 11.30 4.76 0.25
C GLU A 70 11.81 3.32 0.03
N TYR A 71 11.51 2.45 0.99
CA TYR A 71 11.90 1.04 0.91
C TYR A 71 10.71 0.13 1.20
N SER A 72 10.31 -0.62 0.19
CA SER A 72 9.29 -1.66 0.27
C SER A 72 9.96 -3.02 0.33
N ILE A 73 9.57 -3.84 1.30
CA ILE A 73 10.17 -5.16 1.51
C ILE A 73 9.08 -6.20 1.71
N VAL A 74 9.07 -7.22 0.87
CA VAL A 74 8.27 -8.44 1.07
C VAL A 74 9.15 -9.51 1.71
N ILE A 75 8.71 -10.05 2.85
CA ILE A 75 9.39 -11.16 3.52
C ILE A 75 8.51 -12.39 3.46
N ILE A 76 9.02 -13.42 2.78
CA ILE A 76 8.36 -14.71 2.69
C ILE A 76 9.04 -15.65 3.70
N HIS A 77 8.28 -16.32 4.54
CA HIS A 77 8.82 -17.29 5.47
C HIS A 77 8.14 -18.66 5.33
N GLY A 78 8.95 -19.71 5.50
CA GLY A 78 8.54 -21.09 5.30
C GLY A 78 9.05 -21.68 4.00
N SER A 79 8.76 -22.95 3.79
CA SER A 79 9.29 -23.73 2.66
C SER A 79 8.25 -23.92 1.54
N LEU A 80 8.73 -24.17 0.34
CA LEU A 80 7.87 -24.57 -0.78
C LEU A 80 7.19 -25.93 -0.53
N HIS A 81 7.83 -26.81 0.27
CA HIS A 81 7.23 -28.07 0.67
C HIS A 81 5.93 -27.87 1.47
N GLN A 82 5.86 -26.86 2.35
CA GLN A 82 4.64 -26.50 3.07
C GLN A 82 3.53 -26.09 2.12
N VAL A 83 3.86 -25.36 1.04
CA VAL A 83 2.89 -24.99 -0.01
C VAL A 83 2.35 -26.21 -0.71
N MET A 84 3.22 -27.15 -1.11
CA MET A 84 2.84 -28.39 -1.80
C MET A 84 2.00 -29.33 -0.91
N ALA A 85 2.30 -29.36 0.39
CA ALA A 85 1.58 -30.16 1.36
C ALA A 85 0.28 -29.49 1.88
N TYR A 86 -0.03 -28.28 1.43
CA TYR A 86 -1.19 -27.56 1.92
C TYR A 86 -2.50 -28.28 1.49
N PRO A 87 -3.38 -28.65 2.44
CA PRO A 87 -4.53 -29.53 2.18
C PRO A 87 -5.43 -29.05 1.04
N LYS A 88 -5.63 -27.73 0.92
CA LYS A 88 -6.43 -27.14 -0.16
C LYS A 88 -5.88 -27.48 -1.55
N TYR A 89 -4.57 -27.47 -1.73
CA TYR A 89 -3.94 -27.77 -3.02
C TYR A 89 -3.88 -29.27 -3.29
N VAL A 90 -3.62 -30.06 -2.24
CA VAL A 90 -3.63 -31.54 -2.32
C VAL A 90 -5.02 -32.05 -2.66
N ASN A 91 -6.06 -31.57 -1.98
CA ASN A 91 -7.45 -32.00 -2.19
C ASN A 91 -8.02 -31.60 -3.56
N LEU A 92 -7.49 -30.54 -4.17
CA LEU A 92 -7.87 -30.09 -5.51
C LEU A 92 -6.99 -30.71 -6.61
N ASP A 93 -6.09 -31.63 -6.26
CA ASP A 93 -5.12 -32.27 -7.18
C ASP A 93 -4.36 -31.25 -8.05
N ILE A 94 -3.97 -30.13 -7.45
CA ILE A 94 -3.27 -29.09 -8.19
C ILE A 94 -1.82 -29.54 -8.43
N ASN A 95 -1.41 -29.51 -9.68
CA ASN A 95 -0.08 -29.93 -10.10
C ASN A 95 1.03 -29.17 -9.34
N PRO A 96 1.90 -29.85 -8.57
CA PRO A 96 2.99 -29.22 -7.81
C PRO A 96 3.94 -28.37 -8.68
N LYS A 97 4.18 -28.78 -9.93
CA LYS A 97 5.01 -27.99 -10.87
C LYS A 97 4.38 -26.63 -11.18
N LEU A 98 3.04 -26.58 -11.30
CA LEU A 98 2.33 -25.32 -11.52
C LEU A 98 2.42 -24.40 -10.31
N LEU A 99 2.28 -24.94 -9.10
CA LEU A 99 2.42 -24.17 -7.85
C LEU A 99 3.85 -23.60 -7.74
N THR A 100 4.85 -24.42 -8.01
CA THR A 100 6.27 -24.03 -8.03
C THR A 100 6.52 -22.91 -9.04
N HIS A 101 6.01 -23.06 -10.26
CA HIS A 101 6.15 -22.06 -11.31
C HIS A 101 5.49 -20.71 -10.92
N LYS A 102 4.29 -20.76 -10.37
CA LYS A 102 3.59 -19.57 -9.89
C LYS A 102 4.34 -18.87 -8.75
N PHE A 103 4.89 -19.65 -7.81
CA PHE A 103 5.64 -19.13 -6.66
C PHE A 103 6.91 -18.41 -7.10
N TYR A 104 7.77 -19.07 -7.88
CA TYR A 104 9.00 -18.47 -8.37
C TYR A 104 8.76 -17.35 -9.39
N GLY A 105 7.76 -17.51 -10.25
CA GLY A 105 7.37 -16.48 -11.19
C GLY A 105 6.92 -15.18 -10.49
N ALA A 106 6.22 -15.31 -9.36
CA ALA A 106 5.83 -14.15 -8.57
C ALA A 106 7.04 -13.45 -7.92
N ILE A 107 8.02 -14.21 -7.39
CA ILE A 107 9.27 -13.63 -6.86
C ILE A 107 10.02 -12.92 -7.99
N GLY A 108 10.14 -13.53 -9.16
CA GLY A 108 10.78 -12.92 -10.32
C GLY A 108 10.08 -11.63 -10.73
N ARG A 109 8.76 -11.62 -10.79
CA ARG A 109 7.97 -10.44 -11.11
C ARG A 109 8.13 -9.32 -10.08
N LEU A 110 8.10 -9.62 -8.79
CA LEU A 110 8.38 -8.63 -7.73
C LEU A 110 9.77 -7.99 -7.93
N THR A 111 10.77 -8.79 -8.29
CA THR A 111 12.15 -8.33 -8.46
C THR A 111 12.34 -7.46 -9.72
N LEU A 112 11.60 -7.74 -10.79
CA LEU A 112 11.79 -7.09 -12.10
C LEU A 112 10.82 -5.92 -12.34
N ASP A 113 9.59 -6.03 -11.85
CA ASP A 113 8.49 -5.11 -12.20
C ASP A 113 8.18 -4.10 -11.08
N THR A 114 8.85 -4.20 -9.90
CA THR A 114 8.60 -3.33 -8.74
C THR A 114 9.90 -2.87 -8.09
N ASP A 115 9.82 -1.83 -7.26
CA ASP A 115 10.96 -1.38 -6.44
C ASP A 115 11.12 -2.20 -5.14
N CYS A 116 10.19 -3.14 -4.91
CA CYS A 116 10.14 -3.96 -3.72
C CYS A 116 11.32 -4.94 -3.63
N LYS A 117 11.91 -5.03 -2.44
CA LYS A 117 12.95 -6.02 -2.13
C LYS A 117 12.29 -7.28 -1.57
N VAL A 118 12.78 -8.45 -1.98
CA VAL A 118 12.20 -9.73 -1.56
C VAL A 118 13.22 -10.53 -0.76
N PHE A 119 12.82 -10.97 0.43
CA PHE A 119 13.55 -11.95 1.21
C PHE A 119 12.71 -13.21 1.37
N TRP A 120 13.32 -14.35 1.15
CA TRP A 120 12.69 -15.65 1.42
C TRP A 120 13.55 -16.44 2.40
N VAL A 121 12.95 -16.82 3.53
CA VAL A 121 13.63 -17.50 4.64
C VAL A 121 12.82 -18.69 5.14
N GLU A 122 13.48 -19.60 5.82
CA GLU A 122 12.88 -20.89 6.18
C GLU A 122 11.85 -20.79 7.32
N SER A 123 11.91 -19.74 8.15
CA SER A 123 11.04 -19.63 9.32
C SER A 123 10.71 -18.20 9.70
N ALA A 124 9.62 -18.04 10.47
CA ALA A 124 9.20 -16.75 11.03
C ALA A 124 10.29 -16.16 11.96
N GLN A 125 11.04 -16.99 12.70
CA GLN A 125 12.14 -16.50 13.54
C GLN A 125 13.26 -15.87 12.70
N LYS A 126 13.60 -16.45 11.54
CA LYS A 126 14.58 -15.86 10.62
C LYS A 126 14.04 -14.61 9.96
N ALA A 127 12.75 -14.57 9.63
CA ALA A 127 12.09 -13.35 9.13
C ALA A 127 12.17 -12.22 10.17
N ALA A 128 11.88 -12.48 11.43
CA ALA A 128 12.00 -11.50 12.51
C ALA A 128 13.41 -10.93 12.65
N LYS A 129 14.44 -11.77 12.51
CA LYS A 129 15.84 -11.32 12.52
C LYS A 129 16.17 -10.40 11.35
N ILE A 130 15.63 -10.66 10.15
CA ILE A 130 15.83 -9.78 8.99
C ILE A 130 15.17 -8.43 9.24
N VAL A 131 13.91 -8.41 9.66
CA VAL A 131 13.17 -7.17 9.95
C VAL A 131 13.95 -6.31 10.95
N THR A 132 14.31 -6.89 12.09
CA THR A 132 14.99 -6.15 13.17
C THR A 132 16.41 -5.74 12.81
N THR A 133 17.13 -6.55 12.02
CA THR A 133 18.45 -6.18 11.51
C THR A 133 18.35 -4.98 10.58
N ILE A 134 17.41 -4.96 9.64
CA ILE A 134 17.20 -3.83 8.74
C ILE A 134 16.84 -2.58 9.53
N CYS A 135 15.91 -2.70 10.49
CA CYS A 135 15.56 -1.59 11.38
C CYS A 135 16.77 -1.04 12.16
N LYS A 136 17.63 -1.94 12.67
CA LYS A 136 18.85 -1.55 13.40
C LYS A 136 19.87 -0.82 12.52
N MET A 137 19.93 -1.14 11.24
CA MET A 137 20.84 -0.50 10.28
C MET A 137 20.39 0.91 9.88
N ARG A 138 19.12 1.25 10.11
CA ARG A 138 18.57 2.58 9.75
C ARG A 138 18.76 3.55 10.91
N PRO A 139 19.47 4.67 10.72
CA PRO A 139 19.61 5.68 11.76
C PRO A 139 18.28 6.41 11.99
N VAL A 140 17.93 6.65 13.25
CA VAL A 140 16.73 7.41 13.65
C VAL A 140 16.94 8.89 13.28
N LYS A 141 16.62 9.29 12.06
CA LYS A 141 16.76 10.68 11.62
C LYS A 141 15.44 11.38 11.26
N ARG A 142 14.33 10.65 11.13
CA ARG A 142 13.03 11.22 10.72
C ARG A 142 11.89 10.62 11.54
N SER A 143 10.92 11.47 11.86
CA SER A 143 9.63 10.97 12.36
C SER A 143 8.95 10.15 11.27
N VAL A 144 8.46 8.96 11.62
CA VAL A 144 7.67 8.15 10.68
C VAL A 144 6.35 8.87 10.43
N ILE A 145 6.24 9.50 9.28
CA ILE A 145 4.96 9.98 8.80
C ILE A 145 4.28 8.76 8.20
N GLN A 146 3.24 8.26 8.86
CA GLN A 146 2.41 7.25 8.24
C GLN A 146 1.60 7.89 7.13
N PRO A 147 1.70 7.38 5.89
CA PRO A 147 0.84 7.88 4.85
C PRO A 147 -0.60 7.50 5.19
N THR A 148 -1.47 8.49 5.19
CA THR A 148 -2.89 8.24 5.16
C THR A 148 -3.22 7.83 3.74
N LEU A 149 -3.70 6.59 3.55
CA LEU A 149 -4.27 6.20 2.27
C LEU A 149 -5.48 7.10 2.01
N LEU A 150 -5.27 8.12 1.22
CA LEU A 150 -6.40 8.77 0.57
C LEU A 150 -7.11 7.66 -0.21
N LYS A 151 -8.38 7.42 0.12
CA LYS A 151 -9.21 6.47 -0.64
C LYS A 151 -9.04 6.81 -2.12
N ARG A 152 -8.23 6.06 -2.84
CA ARG A 152 -8.08 6.24 -4.27
C ARG A 152 -9.41 5.88 -4.92
N ILE A 153 -10.08 6.89 -5.38
CA ILE A 153 -11.10 6.73 -6.38
C ILE A 153 -10.33 6.62 -7.70
N THR A 154 -9.86 5.41 -8.02
CA THR A 154 -9.26 5.16 -9.32
C THR A 154 -10.38 5.11 -10.36
N THR A 155 -10.29 5.98 -11.33
CA THR A 155 -11.13 5.97 -12.52
C THR A 155 -10.24 5.69 -13.73
N ASP A 156 -10.82 5.38 -14.87
CA ASP A 156 -10.08 5.26 -16.13
C ASP A 156 -9.70 6.64 -16.71
N ASP A 157 -10.04 7.72 -16.01
CA ASP A 157 -9.78 9.09 -16.43
C ASP A 157 -9.05 9.87 -15.32
N LEU A 158 -7.77 10.16 -15.54
CA LEU A 158 -6.91 10.89 -14.59
C LEU A 158 -7.45 12.28 -14.22
N ARG A 159 -8.21 12.95 -15.07
CA ARG A 159 -8.83 14.26 -14.77
C ARG A 159 -9.82 14.11 -13.62
N LEU A 160 -10.61 13.02 -13.63
CA LEU A 160 -11.55 12.71 -12.55
C LEU A 160 -10.79 12.40 -11.25
N ASP A 161 -9.72 11.62 -11.35
CA ASP A 161 -8.91 11.26 -10.18
C ASP A 161 -8.28 12.51 -9.55
N MET A 162 -7.74 13.44 -10.35
CA MET A 162 -7.22 14.71 -9.87
C MET A 162 -8.27 15.50 -9.09
N LEU A 163 -9.47 15.67 -9.65
CA LEU A 163 -10.54 16.40 -8.98
C LEU A 163 -11.04 15.69 -7.71
N CYS A 164 -11.02 14.35 -7.69
CA CYS A 164 -11.41 13.56 -6.52
C CYS A 164 -10.45 13.68 -5.33
N THR A 165 -9.22 14.19 -5.53
CA THR A 165 -8.32 14.51 -4.42
C THR A 165 -8.81 15.69 -3.60
N ILE A 166 -9.65 16.56 -4.18
CA ILE A 166 -10.19 17.74 -3.52
C ILE A 166 -11.32 17.32 -2.55
N LYS A 167 -11.17 17.68 -1.29
CA LYS A 167 -12.14 17.33 -0.24
C LYS A 167 -13.56 17.80 -0.56
N GLY A 168 -14.47 16.83 -0.61
CA GLY A 168 -15.89 17.07 -0.93
C GLY A 168 -16.24 16.82 -2.39
N VAL A 169 -15.26 16.53 -3.26
CA VAL A 169 -15.48 16.14 -4.66
C VAL A 169 -15.47 14.61 -4.76
N SER A 170 -16.64 14.04 -5.02
CA SER A 170 -16.81 12.62 -5.32
C SER A 170 -16.63 12.34 -6.81
N LYS A 171 -16.46 11.07 -7.20
CA LYS A 171 -16.40 10.65 -8.62
C LYS A 171 -17.58 11.18 -9.46
N SER A 172 -18.79 11.16 -8.90
CA SER A 172 -19.97 11.67 -9.58
C SER A 172 -19.90 13.19 -9.81
N LYS A 173 -19.39 13.94 -8.82
CA LYS A 173 -19.20 15.40 -8.95
C LYS A 173 -18.07 15.71 -9.92
N ALA A 174 -16.93 15.01 -9.83
CA ALA A 174 -15.80 15.17 -10.74
C ALA A 174 -16.24 14.95 -12.19
N LYS A 175 -17.06 13.90 -12.43
CA LYS A 175 -17.61 13.65 -13.77
C LYS A 175 -18.46 14.80 -14.27
N LYS A 176 -19.40 15.31 -13.48
CA LYS A 176 -20.24 16.48 -13.86
C LYS A 176 -19.39 17.72 -14.19
N ILE A 177 -18.30 17.94 -13.42
CA ILE A 177 -17.37 19.04 -13.66
C ILE A 177 -16.67 18.87 -15.02
N ILE A 178 -16.07 17.69 -15.26
CA ILE A 178 -15.35 17.43 -16.51
C ILE A 178 -16.28 17.37 -17.71
N ASP A 179 -17.49 16.84 -17.59
CA ASP A 179 -18.50 16.85 -18.65
C ASP A 179 -18.88 18.28 -19.07
N ARG A 180 -18.82 19.26 -18.13
CA ARG A 180 -19.14 20.66 -18.40
C ARG A 180 -17.96 21.46 -18.94
N TYR A 181 -16.76 21.27 -18.38
CA TYR A 181 -15.58 22.11 -18.70
C TYR A 181 -14.58 21.45 -19.65
N GLY A 182 -14.64 20.15 -19.81
CA GLY A 182 -13.74 19.42 -20.70
C GLY A 182 -12.34 19.13 -20.13
N SER A 183 -11.71 20.08 -19.45
CA SER A 183 -10.38 19.93 -18.88
C SER A 183 -10.26 20.47 -17.47
N VAL A 184 -9.24 20.02 -16.71
CA VAL A 184 -8.94 20.53 -15.36
C VAL A 184 -8.46 21.99 -15.41
N MET A 185 -7.82 22.40 -16.50
CA MET A 185 -7.40 23.79 -16.67
C MET A 185 -8.60 24.74 -16.81
N GLU A 186 -9.57 24.40 -17.64
CA GLU A 186 -10.80 25.18 -17.79
C GLU A 186 -11.61 25.26 -16.50
N VAL A 187 -11.55 24.20 -15.66
CA VAL A 187 -12.11 24.24 -14.30
C VAL A 187 -11.39 25.28 -13.45
N GLY A 188 -10.06 25.37 -13.51
CA GLY A 188 -9.27 26.37 -12.79
C GLY A 188 -9.54 27.81 -13.26
N GLU A 189 -9.86 28.02 -14.53
CA GLU A 189 -10.22 29.33 -15.10
C GLU A 189 -11.66 29.76 -14.79
N SER A 190 -12.51 28.86 -14.33
CA SER A 190 -13.90 29.15 -13.95
C SER A 190 -13.98 29.91 -12.62
N ASN A 191 -15.18 30.28 -12.22
CA ASN A 191 -15.42 30.99 -10.96
C ASN A 191 -16.36 30.17 -10.03
N VAL A 192 -16.41 30.60 -8.75
CA VAL A 192 -17.21 29.92 -7.71
C VAL A 192 -18.71 29.87 -8.08
N ASN A 193 -19.25 30.90 -8.71
CA ASN A 193 -20.66 30.93 -9.07
C ASN A 193 -20.98 29.91 -10.17
N GLU A 194 -20.15 29.84 -11.19
CA GLU A 194 -20.29 28.87 -12.28
C GLU A 194 -20.20 27.43 -11.78
N LEU A 195 -19.19 27.10 -10.96
CA LEU A 195 -19.06 25.79 -10.36
C LEU A 195 -20.23 25.45 -9.43
N SER A 196 -20.72 26.42 -8.66
CA SER A 196 -21.87 26.24 -7.75
C SER A 196 -23.18 25.98 -8.46
N SER A 197 -23.28 26.31 -9.76
CA SER A 197 -24.47 26.01 -10.57
C SER A 197 -24.56 24.53 -10.98
N ILE A 198 -23.50 23.74 -10.75
CA ILE A 198 -23.50 22.30 -10.99
C ILE A 198 -24.20 21.60 -9.82
N ASP A 199 -25.17 20.77 -10.13
CA ASP A 199 -25.94 20.02 -9.13
C ASP A 199 -25.00 19.18 -8.22
N GLY A 200 -25.13 19.39 -6.91
CA GLY A 200 -24.33 18.75 -5.86
C GLY A 200 -23.01 19.47 -5.52
N ILE A 201 -22.72 20.61 -6.15
CA ILE A 201 -21.55 21.44 -5.85
C ILE A 201 -22.01 22.76 -5.23
N GLY A 202 -21.92 22.85 -3.90
CA GLY A 202 -22.24 24.10 -3.19
C GLY A 202 -21.04 25.06 -3.19
N PRO A 203 -21.27 26.34 -2.77
CA PRO A 203 -20.25 27.39 -2.79
C PRO A 203 -18.98 27.03 -2.04
N THR A 204 -19.06 26.29 -0.95
CA THR A 204 -17.91 25.84 -0.16
C THR A 204 -17.02 24.88 -0.94
N ILE A 205 -17.63 23.95 -1.69
CA ILE A 205 -16.88 22.99 -2.52
C ILE A 205 -16.32 23.71 -3.74
N ALA A 206 -17.10 24.55 -4.39
CA ALA A 206 -16.68 25.35 -5.53
C ALA A 206 -15.46 26.23 -5.20
N LYS A 207 -15.53 26.97 -4.07
CA LYS A 207 -14.40 27.77 -3.60
C LYS A 207 -13.16 26.91 -3.37
N ARG A 208 -13.31 25.76 -2.72
CA ARG A 208 -12.17 24.85 -2.47
C ARG A 208 -11.54 24.35 -3.77
N ILE A 209 -12.34 24.04 -4.79
CA ILE A 209 -11.84 23.64 -6.10
C ILE A 209 -10.97 24.75 -6.69
N ILE A 210 -11.49 25.97 -6.76
CA ILE A 210 -10.77 27.12 -7.31
C ILE A 210 -9.49 27.42 -6.53
N ASP A 211 -9.58 27.46 -5.19
CA ASP A 211 -8.41 27.70 -4.33
C ASP A 211 -7.35 26.60 -4.51
N THR A 212 -7.77 25.32 -4.66
CA THR A 212 -6.82 24.20 -4.84
C THR A 212 -6.12 24.24 -6.20
N LEU A 213 -6.83 24.61 -7.27
CA LEU A 213 -6.29 24.60 -8.63
C LEU A 213 -5.44 25.84 -8.94
N ASN A 214 -5.67 26.97 -8.28
CA ASN A 214 -5.03 28.25 -8.57
C ASN A 214 -4.07 28.72 -7.47
N SER A 215 -3.91 27.99 -6.37
CA SER A 215 -2.99 28.41 -5.30
C SER A 215 -1.53 28.19 -5.71
N GLU A 216 -0.72 29.22 -5.55
CA GLU A 216 0.75 29.14 -5.65
C GLU A 216 1.38 28.62 -4.34
N ASP A 217 0.61 28.63 -3.25
CA ASP A 217 1.03 28.19 -1.93
C ASP A 217 0.55 26.77 -1.62
N LYS A 218 1.13 26.16 -0.59
CA LYS A 218 0.73 24.86 -0.11
C LYS A 218 -0.70 24.88 0.40
N VAL A 219 -1.60 24.17 -0.28
CA VAL A 219 -2.98 23.94 0.18
C VAL A 219 -2.99 22.83 1.23
N VAL A 220 -3.35 23.17 2.46
CA VAL A 220 -3.49 22.22 3.58
C VAL A 220 -4.93 21.72 3.60
N VAL A 221 -5.09 20.37 3.61
CA VAL A 221 -6.39 19.67 3.60
C VAL A 221 -7.05 19.68 4.98
#